data_88d05da4eda7a4f1fbadf97a0d89e411
#
_entry.id   88d05da4eda7a4f1fbadf97a0d89e411
#
_cell.length_a   1.000
_cell.length_b   1.000
_cell.length_c   1.000
_cell.angle_alpha   90.00
_cell.angle_beta   90.00
_cell.angle_gamma   90.00
#
_symmetry.space_group_name_H-M   'P 1'
#
loop_
_entity.id
_entity.type
_entity.pdbx_description
1 polymer ?
#
loop_
_entity_poly.entity_id
_entity_poly.type
_entity_poly.pdbx_seq_one_letter_code
_entity_poly.pdbx_strand_id
1 'polypeptide(L)'
;MAYPKPAFLIGADIDKKPNFLAVAWGGIACGSPPMVSVAINHSRYTLKGIKQNMAFSLNVTSRDYAVKTDYCGITSGSKTDKVADCGFTVFYGDLTGAPMIEQYPVNLECKVVHILDLGSHCLVIGEIMETHVSEDCLTDGEPDVSKIQPVAYIEGQPGNYYCMGENIGKAFRIGKELKKK
;
A
#
# COMPACT_ATOMS: atom_id res chain seq x y z
N MET A 1 11.27 16.05 6.78
CA MET A 1 10.35 15.38 5.86
C MET A 1 11.10 14.22 5.18
N ALA A 2 10.53 13.01 5.20
CA ALA A 2 11.14 11.84 4.54
C ALA A 2 10.47 11.62 3.18
N TYR A 3 11.18 11.86 2.11
CA TYR A 3 10.70 11.66 0.74
C TYR A 3 11.56 10.62 0.01
N PRO A 4 11.03 9.91 -1.00
CA PRO A 4 9.63 9.85 -1.40
C PRO A 4 8.78 9.05 -0.40
N LYS A 5 7.48 9.34 -0.29
CA LYS A 5 6.53 8.51 0.43
C LYS A 5 5.73 7.72 -0.60
N PRO A 6 5.55 6.40 -0.44
CA PRO A 6 4.69 5.64 -1.34
C PRO A 6 3.23 6.09 -1.17
N ALA A 7 2.41 5.86 -2.17
CA ALA A 7 0.96 5.92 -2.02
C ALA A 7 0.42 4.49 -2.04
N PHE A 8 -0.16 4.06 -0.92
CA PHE A 8 -0.79 2.74 -0.77
C PHE A 8 -2.27 2.88 -0.47
N LEU A 9 -3.04 1.89 -0.86
CA LEU A 9 -4.41 1.71 -0.43
C LEU A 9 -4.47 0.50 0.51
N ILE A 10 -4.74 0.74 1.80
CA ILE A 10 -4.82 -0.31 2.82
C ILE A 10 -6.27 -0.79 2.91
N GLY A 11 -6.48 -2.09 2.70
CA GLY A 11 -7.78 -2.74 2.79
C GLY A 11 -7.95 -3.52 4.08
N ALA A 12 -9.13 -3.42 4.69
CA ALA A 12 -9.56 -4.29 5.79
C ALA A 12 -11.08 -4.37 5.83
N ASP A 13 -11.61 -5.54 6.11
CA ASP A 13 -13.03 -5.70 6.36
C ASP A 13 -13.43 -5.09 7.70
N ILE A 14 -14.58 -4.44 7.71
CA ILE A 14 -15.23 -3.94 8.93
C ILE A 14 -16.65 -4.50 8.92
N ASP A 15 -16.95 -5.32 9.91
CA ASP A 15 -18.26 -5.99 10.02
C ASP A 15 -18.61 -6.74 8.71
N LYS A 16 -17.63 -7.45 8.12
CA LYS A 16 -17.69 -8.20 6.85
C LYS A 16 -17.90 -7.35 5.59
N LYS A 17 -17.63 -6.07 5.65
CA LYS A 17 -17.69 -5.17 4.48
C LYS A 17 -16.30 -4.65 4.17
N PRO A 18 -15.83 -4.75 2.92
CA PRO A 18 -14.52 -4.24 2.53
C PRO A 18 -14.47 -2.72 2.64
N ASN A 19 -13.39 -2.23 3.21
CA ASN A 19 -13.13 -0.81 3.33
C ASN A 19 -11.65 -0.51 3.06
N PHE A 20 -11.38 0.63 2.44
CA PHE A 20 -10.05 1.03 2.00
C PHE A 20 -9.65 2.42 2.52
N LEU A 21 -8.34 2.62 2.75
CA LEU A 21 -7.76 3.85 3.26
C LEU A 21 -6.43 4.16 2.54
N ALA A 22 -6.29 5.37 2.01
CA ALA A 22 -5.01 5.83 1.51
C ALA A 22 -4.01 6.06 2.65
N VAL A 23 -2.83 5.48 2.51
CA VAL A 23 -1.71 5.61 3.47
C VAL A 23 -0.42 5.91 2.70
N ALA A 24 0.31 6.92 3.18
CA ALA A 24 1.62 7.28 2.64
C ALA A 24 2.79 6.99 3.62
N TRP A 25 2.49 6.62 4.86
CA TRP A 25 3.48 6.30 5.88
C TRP A 25 3.58 4.78 6.03
N GLY A 26 4.41 4.17 5.18
CA GLY A 26 4.59 2.74 5.16
C GLY A 26 5.72 2.29 4.23
N GLY A 27 6.09 1.03 4.34
CA GLY A 27 7.13 0.41 3.54
C GLY A 27 7.55 -0.95 4.07
N ILE A 28 8.59 -1.54 3.45
CA ILE A 28 9.16 -2.81 3.90
C ILE A 28 9.78 -2.63 5.29
N ALA A 29 9.43 -3.52 6.21
CA ALA A 29 9.91 -3.51 7.59
C ALA A 29 10.93 -4.61 7.88
N CYS A 30 10.82 -5.77 7.22
CA CYS A 30 11.71 -6.92 7.39
C CYS A 30 11.78 -7.74 6.11
N GLY A 31 12.94 -8.37 5.86
CA GLY A 31 13.13 -9.22 4.68
C GLY A 31 12.94 -10.71 4.97
N SER A 32 13.11 -11.17 6.21
CA SER A 32 12.93 -12.57 6.59
C SER A 32 12.48 -12.69 8.06
N PRO A 33 11.22 -13.06 8.32
CA PRO A 33 10.15 -13.18 7.33
C PRO A 33 9.84 -11.84 6.66
N PRO A 34 9.25 -11.83 5.45
CA PRO A 34 8.94 -10.60 4.74
C PRO A 34 7.82 -9.85 5.46
N MET A 35 8.07 -8.57 5.80
CA MET A 35 7.09 -7.76 6.53
C MET A 35 7.00 -6.35 5.95
N VAL A 36 5.81 -5.78 6.05
CA VAL A 36 5.54 -4.35 5.81
C VAL A 36 5.10 -3.66 7.10
N SER A 37 5.34 -2.36 7.18
CA SER A 37 4.79 -1.51 8.22
C SER A 37 3.95 -0.39 7.62
N VAL A 38 2.85 -0.02 8.29
CA VAL A 38 2.01 1.12 7.95
C VAL A 38 1.62 1.88 9.21
N ALA A 39 1.79 3.20 9.20
CA ALA A 39 1.36 4.05 10.31
C ALA A 39 -0.03 4.63 10.00
N ILE A 40 -1.01 4.30 10.83
CA ILE A 40 -2.42 4.65 10.64
C ILE A 40 -2.89 5.49 11.83
N ASN A 41 -3.42 6.69 11.55
CA ASN A 41 -3.98 7.55 12.59
C ASN A 41 -5.18 6.87 13.29
N HIS A 42 -5.28 7.03 14.62
CA HIS A 42 -6.32 6.43 15.45
C HIS A 42 -7.74 6.73 14.98
N SER A 43 -7.97 7.89 14.37
CA SER A 43 -9.29 8.31 13.87
C SER A 43 -9.73 7.58 12.60
N ARG A 44 -8.84 6.83 11.94
CA ARG A 44 -9.17 6.18 10.68
C ARG A 44 -9.99 4.92 10.87
N TYR A 45 -11.14 4.88 10.20
CA TYR A 45 -12.13 3.80 10.33
C TYR A 45 -11.55 2.41 9.99
N THR A 46 -10.67 2.32 8.99
CA THR A 46 -9.99 1.08 8.57
C THR A 46 -9.19 0.42 9.70
N LEU A 47 -8.63 1.21 10.65
CA LEU A 47 -7.89 0.68 11.78
C LEU A 47 -8.75 -0.25 12.66
N LYS A 48 -10.08 0.02 12.76
CA LYS A 48 -11.01 -0.88 13.45
C LYS A 48 -11.00 -2.27 12.81
N GLY A 49 -11.10 -2.36 11.49
CA GLY A 49 -11.09 -3.64 10.76
C GLY A 49 -9.78 -4.39 10.91
N ILE A 50 -8.63 -3.69 10.82
CA ILE A 50 -7.32 -4.30 11.02
C ILE A 50 -7.21 -4.93 12.41
N LYS A 51 -7.61 -4.21 13.46
CA LYS A 51 -7.61 -4.72 14.84
C LYS A 51 -8.58 -5.88 15.04
N GLN A 52 -9.72 -5.86 14.35
CA GLN A 52 -10.76 -6.88 14.45
C GLN A 52 -10.34 -8.19 13.79
N ASN A 53 -9.73 -8.12 12.60
CA ASN A 53 -9.40 -9.29 11.79
C ASN A 53 -7.93 -9.75 11.97
N MET A 54 -7.07 -8.92 12.55
CA MET A 54 -5.62 -9.13 12.60
C MET A 54 -5.04 -9.42 11.21
N ALA A 55 -5.62 -8.79 10.18
CA ALA A 55 -5.25 -8.90 8.78
C ALA A 55 -5.54 -7.60 8.05
N PHE A 56 -4.80 -7.33 6.98
CA PHE A 56 -5.03 -6.21 6.07
C PHE A 56 -4.40 -6.51 4.71
N SER A 57 -4.85 -5.81 3.68
CA SER A 57 -4.16 -5.76 2.41
C SER A 57 -3.41 -4.45 2.21
N LEU A 58 -2.30 -4.51 1.47
CA LEU A 58 -1.60 -3.33 0.98
C LEU A 58 -1.63 -3.38 -0.55
N ASN A 59 -2.33 -2.43 -1.16
CA ASN A 59 -2.51 -2.34 -2.60
C ASN A 59 -1.67 -1.16 -3.12
N VAL A 60 -0.73 -1.41 -4.03
CA VAL A 60 0.19 -0.39 -4.56
C VAL A 60 -0.55 0.48 -5.56
N THR A 61 -0.63 1.78 -5.29
CA THR A 61 -1.30 2.73 -6.18
C THR A 61 -0.50 2.93 -7.45
N SER A 62 -1.12 2.67 -8.60
CA SER A 62 -0.59 3.05 -9.90
C SER A 62 -1.10 4.44 -10.32
N ARG A 63 -0.47 5.01 -11.33
CA ARG A 63 -0.82 6.31 -11.91
C ARG A 63 -2.32 6.44 -12.21
N ASP A 64 -2.91 5.43 -12.83
CA ASP A 64 -4.30 5.46 -13.30
C ASP A 64 -5.32 5.44 -12.16
N TYR A 65 -4.89 4.97 -10.98
CA TYR A 65 -5.75 4.87 -9.80
C TYR A 65 -5.44 5.91 -8.71
N ALA A 66 -4.58 6.89 -8.97
CA ALA A 66 -4.24 7.94 -8.01
C ALA A 66 -5.47 8.73 -7.52
N VAL A 67 -6.42 9.05 -8.41
CA VAL A 67 -7.67 9.76 -8.06
C VAL A 67 -8.52 8.94 -7.10
N LYS A 68 -8.68 7.63 -7.36
CA LYS A 68 -9.47 6.75 -6.48
C LYS A 68 -8.77 6.53 -5.13
N THR A 69 -7.44 6.45 -5.13
CA THR A 69 -6.65 6.40 -3.90
C THR A 69 -6.85 7.65 -3.06
N ASP A 70 -6.74 8.84 -3.67
CA ASP A 70 -6.96 10.12 -2.97
C ASP A 70 -8.37 10.20 -2.39
N TYR A 71 -9.40 9.84 -3.17
CA TYR A 71 -10.78 9.75 -2.69
C TYR A 71 -10.89 8.87 -1.43
N CYS A 72 -10.24 7.72 -1.39
CA CYS A 72 -10.22 6.85 -0.22
C CYS A 72 -9.49 7.48 0.99
N GLY A 73 -8.62 8.45 0.76
CA GLY A 73 -7.92 9.22 1.81
C GLY A 73 -8.75 10.34 2.42
N ILE A 74 -9.57 11.03 1.59
CA ILE A 74 -10.35 12.21 2.01
C ILE A 74 -11.76 11.85 2.51
N THR A 75 -12.26 10.63 2.24
CA THR A 75 -13.56 10.14 2.69
C THR A 75 -13.43 9.11 3.82
N SER A 76 -14.49 8.91 4.59
CA SER A 76 -14.55 7.89 5.63
C SER A 76 -15.50 6.76 5.25
N GLY A 77 -15.04 5.50 5.32
CA GLY A 77 -15.88 4.32 5.09
C GLY A 77 -17.00 4.11 6.12
N SER A 78 -17.01 4.90 7.19
CA SER A 78 -18.17 4.95 8.09
C SER A 78 -19.35 5.75 7.53
N LYS A 79 -19.12 6.50 6.44
CA LYS A 79 -20.12 7.41 5.82
C LYS A 79 -20.43 7.08 4.37
N THR A 80 -19.48 6.43 3.67
CA THR A 80 -19.57 6.15 2.23
C THR A 80 -19.19 4.71 1.92
N ASP A 81 -19.73 4.17 0.84
CA ASP A 81 -19.29 2.89 0.28
C ASP A 81 -18.20 3.15 -0.77
N LYS A 82 -16.95 3.14 -0.34
CA LYS A 82 -15.80 3.42 -1.21
C LYS A 82 -15.63 2.39 -2.34
N VAL A 83 -16.09 1.16 -2.14
CA VAL A 83 -16.04 0.11 -3.17
C VAL A 83 -16.97 0.48 -4.32
N ALA A 84 -18.21 0.80 -3.99
CA ALA A 84 -19.21 1.22 -4.97
C ALA A 84 -18.84 2.56 -5.63
N ASP A 85 -18.44 3.56 -4.84
CA ASP A 85 -18.11 4.91 -5.33
C ASP A 85 -16.91 4.90 -6.31
N CYS A 86 -15.92 4.03 -6.04
CA CYS A 86 -14.74 3.88 -6.90
C CYS A 86 -14.89 2.81 -7.98
N GLY A 87 -15.96 2.01 -7.98
CA GLY A 87 -16.13 0.89 -8.89
C GLY A 87 -15.01 -0.16 -8.74
N PHE A 88 -14.64 -0.48 -7.50
CA PHE A 88 -13.63 -1.50 -7.23
C PHE A 88 -14.20 -2.91 -7.36
N THR A 89 -13.44 -3.80 -8.00
CA THR A 89 -13.65 -5.24 -7.93
C THR A 89 -12.78 -5.78 -6.80
N VAL A 90 -13.44 -6.29 -5.75
CA VAL A 90 -12.76 -6.79 -4.57
C VAL A 90 -12.55 -8.29 -4.69
N PHE A 91 -11.36 -8.76 -4.34
CA PHE A 91 -11.04 -10.17 -4.21
C PHE A 91 -10.32 -10.44 -2.88
N TYR A 92 -10.22 -11.71 -2.51
CA TYR A 92 -9.56 -12.19 -1.30
C TYR A 92 -8.63 -13.34 -1.66
N GLY A 93 -7.51 -13.44 -0.95
CA GLY A 93 -6.65 -14.62 -0.92
C GLY A 93 -7.03 -15.55 0.25
N ASP A 94 -6.02 -16.08 0.91
CA ASP A 94 -6.21 -17.00 2.03
C ASP A 94 -6.61 -16.33 3.35
N LEU A 95 -6.26 -15.04 3.54
CA LEU A 95 -6.63 -14.29 4.73
C LEU A 95 -8.00 -13.64 4.57
N THR A 96 -8.98 -14.15 5.29
CA THR A 96 -10.27 -13.47 5.43
C THR A 96 -10.07 -12.13 6.16
N GLY A 97 -10.74 -11.08 5.68
CA GLY A 97 -10.64 -9.74 6.28
C GLY A 97 -9.53 -8.85 5.71
N ALA A 98 -8.78 -9.33 4.71
CA ALA A 98 -7.78 -8.58 3.94
C ALA A 98 -8.25 -8.37 2.48
N PRO A 99 -9.27 -7.53 2.21
CA PRO A 99 -9.79 -7.28 0.87
C PRO A 99 -8.73 -6.65 -0.02
N MET A 100 -8.56 -7.17 -1.23
CA MET A 100 -7.66 -6.67 -2.27
C MET A 100 -8.47 -6.15 -3.46
N ILE A 101 -7.83 -5.38 -4.36
CA ILE A 101 -8.50 -4.73 -5.49
C ILE A 101 -7.87 -5.22 -6.79
N GLU A 102 -8.67 -5.84 -7.68
CA GLU A 102 -8.19 -6.36 -8.97
C GLU A 102 -7.54 -5.30 -9.86
N GLN A 103 -8.03 -4.07 -9.80
CA GLN A 103 -7.51 -2.98 -10.62
C GLN A 103 -6.15 -2.45 -10.18
N TYR A 104 -5.68 -2.81 -8.97
CA TYR A 104 -4.36 -2.39 -8.49
C TYR A 104 -3.31 -3.43 -8.88
N PRO A 105 -2.21 -3.00 -9.52
CA PRO A 105 -1.28 -3.93 -10.17
C PRO A 105 -0.50 -4.83 -9.21
N VAL A 106 -0.35 -4.42 -7.95
CA VAL A 106 0.34 -5.19 -6.91
C VAL A 106 -0.47 -5.13 -5.62
N ASN A 107 -0.81 -6.30 -5.09
CA ASN A 107 -1.57 -6.44 -3.86
C ASN A 107 -0.83 -7.40 -2.92
N LEU A 108 -0.62 -6.98 -1.68
CA LEU A 108 -0.02 -7.78 -0.62
C LEU A 108 -1.10 -8.19 0.38
N GLU A 109 -1.16 -9.46 0.68
CA GLU A 109 -1.99 -10.01 1.74
C GLU A 109 -1.16 -10.12 3.02
N CYS A 110 -1.57 -9.43 4.10
CA CYS A 110 -0.74 -9.24 5.28
C CYS A 110 -1.44 -9.72 6.55
N LYS A 111 -0.77 -10.60 7.31
CA LYS A 111 -1.16 -11.00 8.66
C LYS A 111 -0.52 -10.08 9.68
N VAL A 112 -1.31 -9.47 10.56
CA VAL A 112 -0.78 -8.56 11.58
C VAL A 112 0.07 -9.32 12.60
N VAL A 113 1.29 -8.83 12.81
CA VAL A 113 2.23 -9.34 13.81
C VAL A 113 2.29 -8.41 15.03
N HIS A 114 2.36 -7.10 14.79
CA HIS A 114 2.40 -6.09 15.86
C HIS A 114 1.52 -4.90 15.54
N ILE A 115 0.93 -4.33 16.59
CA ILE A 115 0.28 -3.01 16.56
C ILE A 115 0.87 -2.20 17.71
N LEU A 116 1.68 -1.20 17.39
CA LEU A 116 2.36 -0.35 18.36
C LEU A 116 1.67 1.02 18.41
N ASP A 117 1.32 1.48 19.59
CA ASP A 117 0.81 2.82 19.79
C ASP A 117 1.96 3.82 19.83
N LEU A 118 1.96 4.78 18.90
CA LEU A 118 2.98 5.83 18.79
C LEU A 118 2.40 7.25 19.05
N GLY A 119 1.36 7.34 19.84
CA GLY A 119 0.68 8.59 20.13
C GLY A 119 -0.42 8.89 19.11
N SER A 120 -0.23 9.73 18.10
CA SER A 120 -1.26 10.04 17.10
C SER A 120 -1.59 8.90 16.13
N HIS A 121 -0.69 7.92 16.00
CA HIS A 121 -0.80 6.79 15.05
C HIS A 121 -0.50 5.46 15.73
N CYS A 122 -1.14 4.41 15.24
CA CYS A 122 -0.66 3.05 15.43
C CYS A 122 0.29 2.69 14.29
N LEU A 123 1.46 2.14 14.62
CA LEU A 123 2.31 1.43 13.65
C LEU A 123 1.85 -0.02 13.61
N VAL A 124 1.26 -0.42 12.49
CA VAL A 124 0.86 -1.79 12.22
C VAL A 124 1.96 -2.47 11.43
N ILE A 125 2.45 -3.61 11.92
CA ILE A 125 3.44 -4.45 11.23
C ILE A 125 2.73 -5.74 10.82
N GLY A 126 2.76 -6.05 9.54
CA GLY A 126 2.17 -7.27 8.97
C GLY A 126 3.20 -8.10 8.23
N GLU A 127 3.17 -9.42 8.47
CA GLU A 127 3.88 -10.41 7.66
C GLU A 127 3.16 -10.57 6.34
N ILE A 128 3.90 -10.50 5.23
CA ILE A 128 3.38 -10.70 3.87
C ILE A 128 3.20 -12.20 3.68
N MET A 129 1.95 -12.64 3.58
CA MET A 129 1.59 -14.05 3.36
C MET A 129 1.60 -14.39 1.87
N GLU A 130 1.09 -13.46 1.03
CA GLU A 130 1.00 -13.62 -0.41
C GLU A 130 1.19 -12.28 -1.12
N THR A 131 1.71 -12.33 -2.35
CA THR A 131 1.85 -11.17 -3.23
C THR A 131 1.20 -11.48 -4.57
N HIS A 132 0.19 -10.73 -4.94
CA HIS A 132 -0.52 -10.82 -6.22
C HIS A 132 -0.03 -9.70 -7.14
N VAL A 133 0.42 -10.05 -8.34
CA VAL A 133 0.88 -9.09 -9.35
C VAL A 133 0.10 -9.35 -10.65
N SER A 134 -0.43 -8.28 -11.26
CA SER A 134 -1.12 -8.38 -12.55
C SER A 134 -0.15 -8.85 -13.64
N GLU A 135 -0.55 -9.83 -14.46
CA GLU A 135 0.32 -10.42 -15.48
C GLU A 135 0.84 -9.41 -16.50
N ASP A 136 0.03 -8.42 -16.87
CA ASP A 136 0.40 -7.34 -17.78
C ASP A 136 1.46 -6.39 -17.19
N CYS A 137 1.67 -6.44 -15.88
CA CYS A 137 2.71 -5.69 -15.17
C CYS A 137 4.03 -6.46 -14.99
N LEU A 138 4.15 -7.65 -15.59
CA LEU A 138 5.37 -8.44 -15.59
C LEU A 138 6.20 -8.23 -16.86
N THR A 139 7.54 -8.34 -16.73
CA THR A 139 8.51 -8.49 -17.82
C THR A 139 9.45 -9.62 -17.45
N ASP A 140 9.53 -10.65 -18.30
CA ASP A 140 10.32 -11.87 -18.06
C ASP A 140 9.98 -12.56 -16.71
N GLY A 141 8.70 -12.51 -16.31
CA GLY A 141 8.21 -13.09 -15.05
C GLY A 141 8.45 -12.24 -13.78
N GLU A 142 9.11 -11.10 -13.91
CA GLU A 142 9.40 -10.19 -12.78
C GLU A 142 8.55 -8.91 -12.85
N PRO A 143 8.16 -8.33 -11.69
CA PRO A 143 7.43 -7.06 -11.65
C PRO A 143 8.19 -5.92 -12.33
N ASP A 144 7.55 -5.25 -13.27
CA ASP A 144 8.12 -4.15 -14.04
C ASP A 144 7.58 -2.80 -13.56
N VAL A 145 8.43 -2.00 -12.95
CA VAL A 145 8.06 -0.69 -12.40
C VAL A 145 7.53 0.28 -13.46
N SER A 146 7.97 0.13 -14.72
CA SER A 146 7.50 0.97 -15.83
C SER A 146 6.06 0.65 -16.24
N LYS A 147 5.62 -0.59 -16.03
CA LYS A 147 4.25 -1.06 -16.26
C LYS A 147 3.36 -0.81 -15.04
N ILE A 148 3.87 -1.07 -13.84
CA ILE A 148 3.17 -0.80 -12.56
C ILE A 148 2.91 0.70 -12.39
N GLN A 149 3.84 1.55 -12.80
CA GLN A 149 3.77 3.02 -12.65
C GLN A 149 3.39 3.47 -11.23
N PRO A 150 4.14 3.04 -10.19
CA PRO A 150 3.76 3.33 -8.82
C PRO A 150 3.83 4.83 -8.53
N VAL A 151 2.97 5.28 -7.62
CA VAL A 151 2.81 6.69 -7.27
C VAL A 151 3.48 7.00 -5.94
N ALA A 152 4.19 8.12 -5.90
CA ALA A 152 4.71 8.72 -4.67
C ALA A 152 3.86 9.91 -4.24
N TYR A 153 3.62 10.02 -2.93
CA TYR A 153 3.00 11.19 -2.30
C TYR A 153 4.06 12.12 -1.73
N ILE A 154 4.01 13.38 -2.11
CA ILE A 154 4.86 14.46 -1.58
C ILE A 154 3.99 15.39 -0.74
N GLU A 155 4.27 15.40 0.56
CA GLU A 155 3.57 16.24 1.52
C GLU A 155 3.89 17.71 1.30
N GLY A 156 2.87 18.56 1.33
CA GLY A 156 2.98 20.00 1.14
C GLY A 156 1.64 20.69 1.34
N GLN A 157 1.56 21.97 1.03
CA GLN A 157 0.30 22.75 1.02
C GLN A 157 0.14 23.43 -0.35
N PRO A 158 -0.60 22.80 -1.29
CA PRO A 158 -1.18 21.45 -1.24
C PRO A 158 -0.14 20.34 -1.41
N GLY A 159 -0.46 19.13 -0.94
CA GLY A 159 0.30 17.92 -1.27
C GLY A 159 0.10 17.51 -2.72
N ASN A 160 1.05 16.73 -3.28
CA ASN A 160 1.00 16.30 -4.68
C ASN A 160 1.36 14.82 -4.82
N TYR A 161 0.86 14.21 -5.90
CA TYR A 161 1.25 12.88 -6.34
C TYR A 161 2.21 12.97 -7.52
N TYR A 162 3.23 12.10 -7.52
CA TYR A 162 4.23 12.00 -8.59
C TYR A 162 4.39 10.55 -9.02
N CYS A 163 4.63 10.34 -10.30
CA CYS A 163 5.09 9.05 -10.81
C CYS A 163 6.59 8.91 -10.60
N MET A 164 7.10 7.68 -10.70
CA MET A 164 8.55 7.43 -10.74
C MET A 164 9.15 8.11 -11.97
N GLY A 165 10.32 8.70 -11.80
CA GLY A 165 11.09 9.32 -12.87
C GLY A 165 11.90 8.30 -13.68
N GLU A 166 12.95 8.80 -14.37
CA GLU A 166 13.84 7.96 -15.17
C GLU A 166 14.72 7.04 -14.31
N ASN A 167 15.15 5.92 -14.90
CA ASN A 167 16.10 5.02 -14.29
C ASN A 167 17.51 5.65 -14.31
N ILE A 168 18.08 5.94 -13.16
CA ILE A 168 19.40 6.56 -13.01
C ILE A 168 20.57 5.55 -12.95
N GLY A 169 20.29 4.25 -12.91
CA GLY A 169 21.31 3.20 -12.90
C GLY A 169 20.93 1.94 -12.11
N LYS A 170 21.75 0.90 -12.28
CA LYS A 170 21.52 -0.38 -11.58
C LYS A 170 21.95 -0.30 -10.12
N ALA A 171 21.03 -0.59 -9.19
CA ALA A 171 21.34 -0.68 -7.77
C ALA A 171 22.48 -1.68 -7.50
N PHE A 172 23.30 -1.40 -6.48
CA PHE A 172 24.50 -2.15 -6.10
C PHE A 172 25.59 -2.25 -7.19
N ARG A 173 25.42 -1.53 -8.33
CA ARG A 173 26.39 -1.47 -9.43
C ARG A 173 26.92 -0.08 -9.68
N ILE A 174 26.07 0.95 -9.73
CA ILE A 174 26.49 2.33 -9.96
C ILE A 174 27.53 2.81 -8.92
N GLY A 175 27.43 2.38 -7.65
CA GLY A 175 28.39 2.72 -6.61
C GLY A 175 29.75 2.00 -6.71
N LYS A 176 29.90 1.03 -7.62
CA LYS A 176 31.18 0.32 -7.80
C LYS A 176 32.29 1.21 -8.36
N GLU A 177 31.93 2.29 -9.03
CA GLU A 177 32.87 3.29 -9.55
C GLU A 177 33.75 3.93 -8.45
N LEU A 178 33.23 3.98 -7.21
CA LEU A 178 33.97 4.50 -6.04
C LEU A 178 34.85 3.47 -5.35
N LYS A 179 34.80 2.19 -5.74
CA LYS A 179 35.73 1.18 -5.21
C LYS A 179 37.09 1.43 -5.81
N LYS A 180 38.05 1.91 -5.00
CA LYS A 180 39.47 1.95 -5.39
C LYS A 180 39.90 0.53 -5.74
N LYS A 181 40.62 0.43 -6.87
CA LYS A 181 41.32 -0.80 -7.28
C LYS A 181 42.37 -1.20 -6.25
#